data_bea115c5d678f0f9cde30241f002adc7
#
_entry.id   bea115c5d678f0f9cde30241f002adc7
#
_cell.length_a   1.000
_cell.length_b   1.000
_cell.length_c   1.000
_cell.angle_alpha   90.00
_cell.angle_beta   90.00
_cell.angle_gamma   90.00
#
_symmetry.space_group_name_H-M   'P 1'
#
loop_
_entity.id
_entity.type
_entity.pdbx_description
1 polymer ?
#
loop_
_entity_poly.entity_id
_entity_poly.type
_entity_poly.pdbx_seq_one_letter_code
_entity_poly.pdbx_strand_id
1 'polypeptide(L)'
;GIGQLASANYWGGRVIMGPWIHGNRPPQGSQFAAATLDLDAEILRWFDFHAKGVRNGADEPAVLYYTINAPAGQEWRTSKRWRWNGDGKQAFYFGPSGLTRSRPADAGPIVSAAPGLPLYHGRYPSLNRWHAGDMNASDEISLSQTSAPLAADMEVTGVPTARLWVSADTRDANIFAVLEDVAPDGRSTFVTDGRIRASWRKTHASPWGVREHVWHRGHADDLVPLVPGEPVELVFDLLPISYVFKAGHSVRVSLSTSIGQKYQAPPLAEGK
;
A
#
# COMPACT_ATOMS: atom_id res chain seq x y z
N GLY A 1 4.83 -4.98 9.83
CA GLY A 1 4.82 -3.78 9.02
C GLY A 1 6.22 -3.19 8.80
N ILE A 2 6.28 -1.87 8.61
CA ILE A 2 7.50 -1.14 8.24
C ILE A 2 8.65 -1.33 9.25
N GLY A 3 8.35 -1.31 10.56
CA GLY A 3 9.37 -1.57 11.59
C GLY A 3 9.99 -2.96 11.51
N GLN A 4 9.24 -3.97 11.13
CA GLN A 4 9.75 -5.34 10.94
C GLN A 4 10.70 -5.42 9.73
N LEU A 5 10.34 -4.76 8.63
CA LEU A 5 11.22 -4.66 7.46
C LEU A 5 12.50 -3.88 7.76
N ALA A 6 12.39 -2.81 8.54
CA ALA A 6 13.55 -2.07 9.02
C ALA A 6 14.45 -2.94 9.91
N SER A 7 13.88 -3.76 10.78
CA SER A 7 14.62 -4.71 11.60
C SER A 7 15.45 -5.67 10.73
N ALA A 8 14.87 -6.28 9.71
CA ALA A 8 15.59 -7.14 8.79
C ALA A 8 16.71 -6.40 8.04
N ASN A 9 16.49 -5.15 7.67
CA ASN A 9 17.45 -4.39 6.87
C ASN A 9 18.65 -3.87 7.66
N TYR A 10 18.44 -3.49 8.93
CA TYR A 10 19.40 -2.68 9.67
C TYR A 10 19.84 -3.28 11.01
N TRP A 11 19.10 -4.23 11.58
CA TRP A 11 19.34 -4.75 12.93
C TRP A 11 19.54 -6.28 12.98
N GLY A 12 19.78 -6.90 11.83
CA GLY A 12 20.05 -8.34 11.76
C GLY A 12 18.82 -9.22 12.01
N GLY A 13 17.62 -8.64 11.90
CA GLY A 13 16.38 -9.42 12.01
C GLY A 13 16.10 -10.23 10.74
N ARG A 14 15.16 -11.17 10.84
CA ARG A 14 14.60 -11.90 9.71
C ARG A 14 13.11 -11.56 9.57
N VAL A 15 12.67 -11.36 8.34
CA VAL A 15 11.26 -11.08 8.04
C VAL A 15 10.76 -12.09 7.01
N ILE A 16 9.58 -12.64 7.27
CA ILE A 16 8.85 -13.47 6.33
C ILE A 16 7.53 -12.75 6.01
N MET A 17 7.31 -12.46 4.74
CA MET A 17 6.11 -11.78 4.23
C MET A 17 5.35 -12.67 3.27
N GLY A 18 4.15 -13.05 3.64
CA GLY A 18 3.21 -13.76 2.78
C GLY A 18 1.91 -12.97 2.59
N PRO A 19 1.06 -13.36 1.62
CA PRO A 19 -0.26 -12.79 1.39
C PRO A 19 -1.25 -13.34 2.44
N TRP A 20 -0.90 -13.15 3.70
CA TRP A 20 -1.58 -13.74 4.84
C TRP A 20 -2.49 -12.74 5.52
N ILE A 21 -3.54 -13.29 6.15
CA ILE A 21 -4.39 -12.59 7.11
C ILE A 21 -3.87 -12.83 8.54
N HIS A 22 -4.60 -12.31 9.52
CA HIS A 22 -4.34 -12.61 10.92
C HIS A 22 -4.31 -14.14 11.15
N GLY A 23 -3.23 -14.61 11.79
CA GLY A 23 -2.98 -16.05 11.97
C GLY A 23 -1.94 -16.63 11.01
N ASN A 24 -1.29 -15.81 10.20
CA ASN A 24 -0.17 -16.17 9.32
C ASN A 24 -0.48 -17.33 8.35
N ARG A 25 -1.71 -17.36 7.85
CA ARG A 25 -2.19 -18.35 6.88
C ARG A 25 -2.83 -17.65 5.70
N PRO A 26 -2.71 -18.22 4.48
CA PRO A 26 -3.53 -17.78 3.37
C PRO A 26 -5.01 -17.87 3.76
N PRO A 27 -5.84 -16.93 3.31
CA PRO A 27 -7.28 -17.04 3.50
C PRO A 27 -7.80 -18.35 2.90
N GLN A 28 -8.71 -19.03 3.61
CA GLN A 28 -9.30 -20.28 3.13
C GLN A 28 -10.00 -20.06 1.78
N GLY A 29 -9.75 -20.94 0.83
CA GLY A 29 -10.29 -20.82 -0.53
C GLY A 29 -9.66 -19.71 -1.38
N SER A 30 -8.56 -19.09 -0.91
CA SER A 30 -7.85 -18.10 -1.71
C SER A 30 -7.01 -18.72 -2.81
N GLN A 31 -6.75 -17.90 -3.84
CA GLN A 31 -5.78 -18.22 -4.90
C GLN A 31 -4.34 -18.36 -4.38
N PHE A 32 -4.09 -18.10 -3.11
CA PHE A 32 -2.77 -18.12 -2.47
C PHE A 32 -2.49 -19.42 -1.71
N ALA A 33 -3.10 -20.54 -2.07
CA ALA A 33 -2.84 -21.83 -1.42
C ALA A 33 -1.33 -22.20 -1.43
N ALA A 34 -0.61 -21.81 -2.51
CA ALA A 34 0.84 -21.98 -2.61
C ALA A 34 1.65 -21.10 -1.64
N ALA A 35 1.03 -20.13 -0.95
CA ALA A 35 1.69 -19.30 0.05
C ALA A 35 1.75 -19.96 1.44
N THR A 36 1.47 -21.26 1.54
CA THR A 36 1.64 -22.02 2.76
C THR A 36 3.13 -22.19 3.05
N LEU A 37 3.54 -21.85 4.26
CA LEU A 37 4.89 -22.02 4.77
C LEU A 37 4.81 -22.65 6.16
N ASP A 38 5.70 -23.59 6.45
CA ASP A 38 5.86 -24.12 7.80
C ASP A 38 6.62 -23.11 8.67
N LEU A 39 5.85 -22.22 9.29
CA LEU A 39 6.41 -21.16 10.14
C LEU A 39 7.01 -21.72 11.43
N ASP A 40 6.53 -22.83 11.94
CA ASP A 40 7.06 -23.46 13.14
C ASP A 40 8.47 -24.01 12.85
N ALA A 41 8.66 -24.62 11.69
CA ALA A 41 9.98 -25.04 11.24
C ALA A 41 10.93 -23.84 11.03
N GLU A 42 10.45 -22.72 10.46
CA GLU A 42 11.25 -21.50 10.30
C GLU A 42 11.63 -20.86 11.66
N ILE A 43 10.70 -20.85 12.61
CA ILE A 43 10.95 -20.35 13.96
C ILE A 43 11.97 -21.25 14.67
N LEU A 44 11.80 -22.57 14.60
CA LEU A 44 12.74 -23.50 15.20
C LEU A 44 14.15 -23.36 14.60
N ARG A 45 14.24 -23.25 13.27
CA ARG A 45 15.50 -23.02 12.56
C ARG A 45 16.22 -21.75 13.02
N TRP A 46 15.44 -20.67 13.27
CA TRP A 46 15.97 -19.40 13.79
C TRP A 46 16.53 -19.54 15.21
N PHE A 47 15.80 -20.20 16.10
CA PHE A 47 16.26 -20.43 17.48
C PHE A 47 17.43 -21.42 17.56
N ASP A 48 17.46 -22.44 16.73
CA ASP A 48 18.60 -23.36 16.67
C ASP A 48 19.89 -22.64 16.28
N PHE A 49 19.79 -21.70 15.35
CA PHE A 49 20.92 -20.86 14.95
C PHE A 49 21.36 -19.92 16.08
N HIS A 50 20.44 -19.08 16.59
CA HIS A 50 20.80 -18.02 17.52
C HIS A 50 21.01 -18.48 18.96
N ALA A 51 20.29 -19.49 19.42
CA ALA A 51 20.37 -19.96 20.81
C ALA A 51 21.30 -21.16 20.99
N LYS A 52 21.41 -22.02 19.98
CA LYS A 52 22.23 -23.26 20.04
C LYS A 52 23.49 -23.21 19.18
N GLY A 53 23.66 -22.17 18.36
CA GLY A 53 24.82 -22.02 17.47
C GLY A 53 24.84 -22.98 16.27
N VAL A 54 23.71 -23.59 15.92
CA VAL A 54 23.57 -24.49 14.78
C VAL A 54 23.72 -23.70 13.48
N ARG A 55 24.71 -24.01 12.66
CA ARG A 55 24.92 -23.37 11.35
C ARG A 55 23.93 -23.91 10.31
N ASN A 56 22.72 -23.38 10.24
CA ASN A 56 21.64 -23.81 9.36
C ASN A 56 21.19 -22.73 8.36
N GLY A 57 21.94 -21.62 8.24
CA GLY A 57 21.64 -20.53 7.32
C GLY A 57 20.40 -19.71 7.68
N ALA A 58 19.98 -19.72 8.94
CA ALA A 58 18.81 -18.95 9.37
C ALA A 58 19.02 -17.43 9.37
N ASP A 59 20.28 -16.99 9.41
CA ASP A 59 20.69 -15.59 9.38
C ASP A 59 20.67 -14.98 7.97
N GLU A 60 20.66 -15.82 6.93
CA GLU A 60 20.60 -15.36 5.54
C GLU A 60 19.64 -16.21 4.70
N PRO A 61 18.94 -15.60 3.76
CA PRO A 61 18.72 -14.16 3.57
C PRO A 61 17.74 -13.57 4.59
N ALA A 62 17.93 -12.30 4.93
CA ALA A 62 17.13 -11.63 5.99
C ALA A 62 15.65 -11.47 5.63
N VAL A 63 15.30 -11.45 4.35
CA VAL A 63 13.91 -11.27 3.89
C VAL A 63 13.50 -12.43 2.99
N LEU A 64 12.43 -13.12 3.39
CA LEU A 64 11.69 -14.09 2.59
C LEU A 64 10.32 -13.49 2.29
N TYR A 65 9.91 -13.43 1.03
CA TYR A 65 8.64 -12.80 0.66
C TYR A 65 7.95 -13.53 -0.49
N TYR A 66 6.62 -13.42 -0.50
CA TYR A 66 5.78 -13.99 -1.54
C TYR A 66 5.42 -12.93 -2.57
N THR A 67 5.70 -13.20 -3.84
CA THR A 67 5.33 -12.34 -4.97
C THR A 67 4.02 -12.83 -5.56
N ILE A 68 2.97 -12.04 -5.40
CA ILE A 68 1.64 -12.35 -5.93
C ILE A 68 1.68 -12.29 -7.46
N ASN A 69 0.99 -13.23 -8.12
CA ASN A 69 0.95 -13.38 -9.57
C ASN A 69 2.32 -13.67 -10.23
N ALA A 70 3.35 -14.03 -9.49
CA ALA A 70 4.58 -14.55 -10.07
C ALA A 70 4.33 -15.87 -10.81
N PRO A 71 5.20 -16.29 -11.73
CA PRO A 71 5.12 -17.62 -12.33
C PRO A 71 5.12 -18.71 -11.27
N ALA A 72 4.38 -19.79 -11.53
CA ALA A 72 4.24 -20.91 -10.59
C ALA A 72 5.60 -21.47 -10.19
N GLY A 73 5.81 -21.64 -8.89
CA GLY A 73 7.07 -22.09 -8.29
C GLY A 73 8.12 -20.99 -8.14
N GLN A 74 7.83 -19.75 -8.51
CA GLN A 74 8.72 -18.58 -8.37
C GLN A 74 8.11 -17.50 -7.43
N GLU A 75 7.08 -17.84 -6.70
CA GLU A 75 6.36 -16.90 -5.85
C GLU A 75 7.16 -16.55 -4.59
N TRP A 76 7.77 -17.56 -3.95
CA TRP A 76 8.63 -17.34 -2.78
C TRP A 76 10.01 -16.89 -3.21
N ARG A 77 10.42 -15.73 -2.71
CA ARG A 77 11.70 -15.10 -3.05
C ARG A 77 12.43 -14.64 -1.82
N THR A 78 13.74 -14.53 -1.98
CA THR A 78 14.63 -14.11 -0.91
C THR A 78 15.39 -12.86 -1.30
N SER A 79 15.72 -12.03 -0.31
CA SER A 79 16.56 -10.87 -0.48
C SER A 79 17.38 -10.62 0.80
N LYS A 80 18.57 -10.09 0.66
CA LYS A 80 19.37 -9.65 1.80
C LYS A 80 18.75 -8.46 2.52
N ARG A 81 17.98 -7.64 1.79
CA ARG A 81 17.32 -6.44 2.30
C ARG A 81 15.99 -6.22 1.59
N TRP A 82 15.03 -5.69 2.30
CA TRP A 82 13.82 -5.16 1.67
C TRP A 82 14.14 -3.85 0.92
N ARG A 83 13.65 -3.74 -0.31
CA ARG A 83 13.83 -2.53 -1.12
C ARG A 83 12.71 -1.55 -0.78
N TRP A 84 13.04 -0.46 -0.13
CA TRP A 84 12.09 0.61 0.16
C TRP A 84 11.78 1.41 -1.10
N ASN A 85 12.83 1.85 -1.77
CA ASN A 85 12.77 2.62 -3.00
C ASN A 85 14.04 2.26 -3.81
N GLY A 86 13.97 1.15 -4.53
CA GLY A 86 15.10 0.66 -5.32
C GLY A 86 15.29 1.40 -6.65
N ASP A 87 16.33 1.01 -7.37
CA ASP A 87 16.49 1.36 -8.76
C ASP A 87 15.28 0.87 -9.57
N GLY A 88 14.83 1.66 -10.55
CA GLY A 88 13.70 1.29 -11.39
C GLY A 88 12.33 1.75 -10.89
N LYS A 89 12.25 2.83 -10.10
CA LYS A 89 10.96 3.45 -9.72
C LYS A 89 10.08 3.69 -10.94
N GLN A 90 8.82 3.26 -10.81
CA GLN A 90 7.79 3.54 -11.79
C GLN A 90 6.87 4.62 -11.22
N ALA A 91 6.77 5.76 -11.91
CA ALA A 91 5.83 6.81 -11.54
C ALA A 91 4.59 6.74 -12.41
N PHE A 92 3.44 6.92 -11.77
CA PHE A 92 2.17 7.14 -12.44
C PHE A 92 1.62 8.48 -11.99
N TYR A 93 1.12 9.25 -12.92
CA TYR A 93 0.60 10.59 -12.70
C TYR A 93 -0.90 10.61 -12.98
N PHE A 94 -1.64 11.25 -12.12
CA PHE A 94 -3.04 11.57 -12.40
C PHE A 94 -3.10 12.55 -13.58
N GLY A 95 -3.94 12.26 -14.54
CA GLY A 95 -4.11 13.07 -15.74
C GLY A 95 -5.59 13.24 -16.10
N PRO A 96 -5.91 14.09 -17.06
CA PRO A 96 -7.30 14.36 -17.46
C PRO A 96 -8.02 13.13 -18.03
N SER A 97 -7.27 12.16 -18.57
CA SER A 97 -7.83 10.95 -19.21
C SER A 97 -7.46 9.66 -18.51
N GLY A 98 -6.93 9.70 -17.28
CA GLY A 98 -6.50 8.54 -16.51
C GLY A 98 -5.04 8.64 -16.06
N LEU A 99 -4.52 7.54 -15.51
CA LEU A 99 -3.13 7.47 -15.06
C LEU A 99 -2.18 7.38 -16.25
N THR A 100 -1.12 8.18 -16.22
CA THR A 100 -0.08 8.24 -17.26
C THR A 100 1.31 8.02 -16.68
N ARG A 101 2.23 7.50 -17.49
CA ARG A 101 3.65 7.37 -17.11
C ARG A 101 4.43 8.66 -17.26
N SER A 102 3.97 9.55 -18.10
CA SER A 102 4.57 10.87 -18.31
C SER A 102 3.81 11.90 -17.49
N ARG A 103 4.54 12.79 -16.82
CA ARG A 103 3.93 13.89 -16.09
C ARG A 103 3.17 14.80 -17.08
N PRO A 104 1.84 15.01 -16.86
CA PRO A 104 1.10 15.94 -17.70
C PRO A 104 1.68 17.35 -17.64
N ALA A 105 1.74 18.03 -18.77
CA ALA A 105 2.23 19.41 -18.83
C ALA A 105 1.26 20.37 -18.11
N ASP A 106 -0.03 20.04 -18.13
CA ASP A 106 -1.11 20.84 -17.56
C ASP A 106 -2.12 19.89 -16.90
N ALA A 107 -1.88 19.55 -15.66
CA ALA A 107 -2.83 18.82 -14.84
C ALA A 107 -3.64 19.84 -14.04
N GLY A 108 -4.74 20.31 -14.62
CA GLY A 108 -5.74 21.05 -13.89
C GLY A 108 -6.28 20.23 -12.70
N PRO A 109 -7.02 20.85 -11.78
CA PRO A 109 -7.57 20.14 -10.64
C PRO A 109 -8.49 19.01 -11.09
N ILE A 110 -8.26 17.82 -10.59
CA ILE A 110 -9.22 16.72 -10.70
C ILE A 110 -10.16 16.90 -9.52
N VAL A 111 -11.35 17.38 -9.80
CA VAL A 111 -12.37 17.63 -8.77
C VAL A 111 -13.08 16.31 -8.49
N SER A 112 -12.87 15.76 -7.31
CA SER A 112 -13.83 14.83 -6.75
C SER A 112 -14.98 15.63 -6.18
N ALA A 113 -16.07 15.75 -6.91
CA ALA A 113 -17.33 16.18 -6.36
C ALA A 113 -17.91 15.04 -5.54
N ALA A 114 -17.28 14.74 -4.42
CA ALA A 114 -17.86 13.90 -3.40
C ALA A 114 -18.43 14.79 -2.28
N PRO A 115 -19.55 15.48 -2.53
CA PRO A 115 -20.24 16.20 -1.49
C PRO A 115 -20.78 15.16 -0.55
N GLY A 116 -20.18 15.06 0.63
CA GLY A 116 -20.67 14.19 1.69
C GLY A 116 -21.04 12.82 1.15
N LEU A 117 -20.09 12.15 0.49
CA LEU A 117 -20.33 10.77 0.09
C LEU A 117 -20.89 10.06 1.30
N PRO A 118 -22.11 9.50 1.21
CA PRO A 118 -22.60 8.66 2.25
C PRO A 118 -21.46 7.70 2.51
N LEU A 119 -20.99 7.72 3.74
CA LEU A 119 -20.03 6.77 4.25
C LEU A 119 -20.24 5.47 3.51
N TYR A 120 -19.24 5.00 2.79
CA TYR A 120 -19.34 3.79 2.02
C TYR A 120 -19.97 2.70 2.90
N HIS A 121 -21.26 2.45 2.71
CA HIS A 121 -22.01 1.40 3.40
C HIS A 121 -21.75 0.03 2.81
N GLY A 122 -21.07 -0.03 1.69
CA GLY A 122 -20.62 -1.26 1.06
C GLY A 122 -19.26 -1.63 1.61
N ARG A 123 -19.17 -2.77 2.07
CA ARG A 123 -18.06 -3.64 2.37
C ARG A 123 -16.72 -3.24 1.71
N TYR A 124 -16.08 -2.17 2.19
CA TYR A 124 -14.63 -2.16 2.02
C TYR A 124 -14.14 -3.46 2.64
N PRO A 125 -13.42 -4.26 1.91
CA PRO A 125 -13.10 -5.59 2.40
C PRO A 125 -12.50 -5.43 3.78
N SER A 126 -13.09 -6.10 4.73
CA SER A 126 -12.51 -6.29 6.05
C SER A 126 -11.05 -6.77 5.92
N LEU A 127 -10.42 -7.17 6.99
CA LEU A 127 -9.07 -7.75 7.01
C LEU A 127 -8.82 -8.86 5.96
N ASN A 128 -9.85 -9.38 5.31
CA ASN A 128 -9.79 -10.36 4.21
C ASN A 128 -9.77 -9.68 2.81
N ARG A 129 -9.04 -8.63 2.64
CA ARG A 129 -9.01 -7.79 1.42
C ARG A 129 -8.76 -8.57 0.13
N TRP A 130 -8.01 -9.64 0.19
CA TRP A 130 -7.74 -10.54 -0.93
C TRP A 130 -8.95 -11.36 -1.41
N HIS A 131 -10.04 -11.34 -0.65
CA HIS A 131 -11.32 -11.96 -0.98
C HIS A 131 -12.42 -10.95 -1.33
N ALA A 132 -12.06 -9.70 -1.45
CA ALA A 132 -13.02 -8.62 -1.64
C ALA A 132 -13.85 -8.74 -2.91
N GLY A 133 -13.44 -9.59 -3.82
CA GLY A 133 -14.08 -9.67 -5.11
C GLY A 133 -13.69 -8.48 -6.00
N ASP A 134 -14.64 -8.05 -6.81
CA ASP A 134 -14.47 -6.93 -7.72
C ASP A 134 -14.55 -5.58 -6.99
N MET A 135 -13.52 -4.75 -7.13
CA MET A 135 -13.43 -3.42 -6.51
C MET A 135 -14.28 -2.37 -7.23
N ASN A 136 -14.81 -2.65 -8.41
CA ASN A 136 -15.50 -1.66 -9.26
C ASN A 136 -16.61 -0.91 -8.52
N ALA A 137 -17.40 -1.59 -7.68
CA ALA A 137 -18.44 -0.92 -6.90
C ALA A 137 -17.89 0.12 -5.89
N SER A 138 -16.64 -0.04 -5.46
CA SER A 138 -15.95 0.95 -4.61
C SER A 138 -15.38 2.09 -5.45
N ASP A 139 -14.95 1.75 -6.66
CA ASP A 139 -14.32 2.69 -7.58
C ASP A 139 -15.32 3.71 -8.13
N GLU A 140 -16.59 3.29 -8.33
CA GLU A 140 -17.68 4.16 -8.78
C GLU A 140 -17.94 5.35 -7.83
N ILE A 141 -17.64 5.18 -6.56
CA ILE A 141 -17.84 6.23 -5.54
C ILE A 141 -16.52 6.87 -5.06
N SER A 142 -15.43 6.53 -5.72
CA SER A 142 -14.07 7.03 -5.44
C SER A 142 -13.57 7.88 -6.62
N LEU A 143 -12.56 8.68 -6.38
CA LEU A 143 -11.80 9.31 -7.47
C LEU A 143 -10.84 8.26 -8.03
N SER A 144 -11.29 7.51 -9.02
CA SER A 144 -10.53 6.40 -9.60
C SER A 144 -9.94 6.78 -10.95
N GLN A 145 -8.65 6.50 -11.12
CA GLN A 145 -7.98 6.65 -12.40
C GLN A 145 -7.24 5.39 -12.79
N THR A 146 -7.36 5.02 -14.05
CA THR A 146 -6.81 3.78 -14.61
C THR A 146 -5.82 4.11 -15.72
N SER A 147 -4.72 3.39 -15.78
CA SER A 147 -3.73 3.51 -16.86
C SER A 147 -4.21 2.84 -18.15
N ALA A 148 -3.53 3.13 -19.26
CA ALA A 148 -3.59 2.23 -20.42
C ALA A 148 -3.12 0.81 -20.03
N PRO A 149 -3.57 -0.22 -20.76
CA PRO A 149 -3.11 -1.59 -20.55
C PRO A 149 -1.59 -1.72 -20.65
N LEU A 150 -1.00 -2.52 -19.77
CA LEU A 150 0.42 -2.77 -19.76
C LEU A 150 0.85 -3.60 -20.96
N ALA A 151 1.91 -3.18 -21.65
CA ALA A 151 2.45 -3.91 -22.80
C ALA A 151 3.19 -5.20 -22.40
N ALA A 152 3.64 -5.30 -21.15
CA ALA A 152 4.36 -6.46 -20.60
C ALA A 152 4.06 -6.58 -19.10
N ASP A 153 4.36 -7.75 -18.54
CA ASP A 153 4.29 -7.96 -17.09
C ASP A 153 5.13 -6.89 -16.36
N MET A 154 4.56 -6.32 -15.32
CA MET A 154 5.22 -5.33 -14.48
C MET A 154 5.27 -5.82 -13.04
N GLU A 155 6.46 -6.15 -12.57
CA GLU A 155 6.66 -6.49 -11.16
C GLU A 155 6.91 -5.24 -10.33
N VAL A 156 6.20 -5.14 -9.21
CA VAL A 156 6.36 -4.08 -8.21
C VAL A 156 6.69 -4.75 -6.88
N THR A 157 7.92 -4.59 -6.42
CA THR A 157 8.38 -5.08 -5.11
C THR A 157 8.96 -3.92 -4.33
N GLY A 158 8.32 -3.55 -3.23
CA GLY A 158 8.73 -2.41 -2.42
C GLY A 158 7.60 -1.76 -1.65
N VAL A 159 7.74 -0.47 -1.41
CA VAL A 159 6.75 0.37 -0.73
C VAL A 159 6.27 1.44 -1.71
N PRO A 160 5.05 1.33 -2.24
CA PRO A 160 4.49 2.38 -3.07
C PRO A 160 4.27 3.65 -2.24
N THR A 161 4.50 4.81 -2.83
CA THR A 161 4.31 6.10 -2.18
C THR A 161 3.32 6.95 -2.99
N ALA A 162 2.32 7.49 -2.32
CA ALA A 162 1.41 8.48 -2.88
C ALA A 162 1.93 9.89 -2.60
N ARG A 163 1.91 10.75 -3.63
CA ARG A 163 2.20 12.18 -3.54
C ARG A 163 1.06 12.94 -4.20
N LEU A 164 0.31 13.67 -3.41
CA LEU A 164 -0.93 14.32 -3.84
C LEU A 164 -0.92 15.78 -3.41
N TRP A 165 -1.44 16.66 -4.28
CA TRP A 165 -1.83 18.02 -3.90
C TRP A 165 -3.33 18.05 -3.74
N VAL A 166 -3.81 18.36 -2.54
CA VAL A 166 -5.23 18.37 -2.21
C VAL A 166 -5.63 19.67 -1.55
N SER A 167 -6.83 20.13 -1.88
CA SER A 167 -7.52 21.17 -1.12
C SER A 167 -8.87 20.61 -0.64
N ALA A 168 -9.35 21.09 0.47
CA ALA A 168 -10.64 20.73 1.03
C ALA A 168 -11.38 22.00 1.49
N ASP A 169 -12.69 21.91 1.62
CA ASP A 169 -13.55 22.97 2.21
C ASP A 169 -13.58 22.90 3.75
N THR A 170 -12.88 21.95 4.32
CA THR A 170 -12.82 21.68 5.77
C THR A 170 -11.40 21.87 6.30
N ARG A 171 -11.28 21.96 7.63
CA ARG A 171 -9.98 22.12 8.31
C ARG A 171 -9.17 20.83 8.43
N ASP A 172 -9.76 19.69 8.06
CA ASP A 172 -9.09 18.40 8.03
C ASP A 172 -9.79 17.44 7.09
N ALA A 173 -9.07 16.44 6.59
CA ALA A 173 -9.61 15.38 5.74
C ALA A 173 -8.83 14.08 5.95
N ASN A 174 -9.51 12.94 5.85
CA ASN A 174 -8.84 11.66 5.66
C ASN A 174 -8.67 11.41 4.15
N ILE A 175 -7.51 10.93 3.75
CA ILE A 175 -7.25 10.50 2.38
C ILE A 175 -6.80 9.05 2.42
N PHE A 176 -7.48 8.23 1.65
CA PHE A 176 -7.16 6.82 1.42
C PHE A 176 -6.77 6.67 -0.04
N ALA A 177 -5.66 6.00 -0.30
CA ALA A 177 -5.23 5.63 -1.63
C ALA A 177 -5.20 4.11 -1.74
N VAL A 178 -5.86 3.57 -2.74
CA VAL A 178 -5.91 2.14 -3.04
C VAL A 178 -5.23 1.91 -4.38
N LEU A 179 -4.29 0.98 -4.42
CA LEU A 179 -3.68 0.51 -5.64
C LEU A 179 -4.37 -0.78 -6.07
N GLU A 180 -4.73 -0.88 -7.33
CA GLU A 180 -5.55 -1.96 -7.87
C GLU A 180 -5.01 -2.44 -9.20
N ASP A 181 -5.31 -3.70 -9.49
CA ASP A 181 -5.01 -4.39 -10.75
C ASP A 181 -6.32 -4.63 -11.51
N VAL A 182 -6.47 -3.98 -12.65
CA VAL A 182 -7.65 -4.09 -13.51
C VAL A 182 -7.36 -5.07 -14.64
N ALA A 183 -8.04 -6.21 -14.61
CA ALA A 183 -7.91 -7.24 -15.64
C ALA A 183 -8.58 -6.82 -16.96
N PRO A 184 -8.26 -7.47 -18.11
CA PRO A 184 -8.84 -7.14 -19.40
C PRO A 184 -10.37 -7.30 -19.47
N ASP A 185 -10.97 -8.11 -18.60
CA ASP A 185 -12.43 -8.25 -18.47
C ASP A 185 -13.08 -7.12 -17.65
N GLY A 186 -12.28 -6.16 -17.17
CA GLY A 186 -12.72 -5.01 -16.39
C GLY A 186 -12.78 -5.25 -14.88
N ARG A 187 -12.57 -6.47 -14.40
CA ARG A 187 -12.56 -6.77 -12.96
C ARG A 187 -11.38 -6.09 -12.29
N SER A 188 -11.64 -5.34 -11.23
CA SER A 188 -10.63 -4.66 -10.42
C SER A 188 -10.31 -5.44 -9.15
N THR A 189 -9.03 -5.69 -8.91
CA THR A 189 -8.52 -6.45 -7.76
C THR A 189 -7.69 -5.54 -6.87
N PHE A 190 -7.97 -5.56 -5.56
CA PHE A 190 -7.17 -4.87 -4.56
C PHE A 190 -5.72 -5.38 -4.55
N VAL A 191 -4.75 -4.47 -4.56
CA VAL A 191 -3.32 -4.78 -4.42
C VAL A 191 -2.77 -4.31 -3.07
N THR A 192 -2.89 -3.02 -2.77
CA THR A 192 -2.45 -2.44 -1.49
C THR A 192 -3.13 -1.11 -1.24
N ASP A 193 -3.04 -0.62 -0.01
CA ASP A 193 -3.56 0.69 0.36
C ASP A 193 -2.61 1.47 1.26
N GLY A 194 -2.83 2.77 1.30
CA GLY A 194 -2.24 3.69 2.26
C GLY A 194 -3.23 4.76 2.66
N ARG A 195 -2.95 5.44 3.76
CA ARG A 195 -3.86 6.46 4.28
C ARG A 195 -3.11 7.53 5.05
N ILE A 196 -3.68 8.73 5.02
CA ILE A 196 -3.20 9.85 5.82
C ILE A 196 -4.40 10.69 6.29
N ARG A 197 -4.29 11.27 7.47
CA ARG A 197 -5.09 12.41 7.89
C ARG A 197 -4.33 13.68 7.52
N ALA A 198 -4.94 14.56 6.73
CA ALA A 198 -4.27 15.71 6.14
C ALA A 198 -3.66 16.67 7.16
N SER A 199 -4.29 16.81 8.33
CA SER A 199 -3.72 17.60 9.44
C SER A 199 -2.42 17.02 10.03
N TRP A 200 -2.12 15.73 9.80
CA TRP A 200 -0.92 15.04 10.25
C TRP A 200 0.13 14.86 9.14
N ARG A 201 0.10 15.72 8.10
CA ARG A 201 0.97 15.61 6.91
C ARG A 201 2.45 15.90 7.15
N LYS A 202 2.81 16.48 8.29
CA LYS A 202 4.19 16.81 8.59
C LYS A 202 5.06 15.57 8.62
N THR A 203 6.11 15.55 7.81
CA THR A 203 7.05 14.42 7.71
C THR A 203 8.29 14.65 8.55
N HIS A 204 8.90 13.57 8.99
CA HIS A 204 10.11 13.56 9.81
C HIS A 204 11.08 12.48 9.30
N ALA A 205 12.33 12.54 9.76
CA ALA A 205 13.26 11.45 9.54
C ALA A 205 12.74 10.17 10.18
N SER A 206 12.81 9.06 9.45
CA SER A 206 12.40 7.75 9.98
C SER A 206 13.27 7.37 11.17
N PRO A 207 12.67 6.96 12.31
CA PRO A 207 13.42 6.52 13.48
C PRO A 207 14.20 5.23 13.26
N TRP A 208 13.90 4.53 12.16
CA TRP A 208 14.55 3.25 11.80
C TRP A 208 15.70 3.40 10.80
N GLY A 209 16.17 4.64 10.54
CA GLY A 209 17.27 4.89 9.60
C GLY A 209 16.93 4.65 8.13
N VAL A 210 15.65 4.46 7.80
CA VAL A 210 15.18 4.27 6.42
C VAL A 210 14.90 5.63 5.80
N ARG A 211 15.81 6.12 4.97
CA ARG A 211 15.71 7.47 4.37
C ARG A 211 14.50 7.65 3.46
N GLU A 212 14.13 6.60 2.77
CA GLU A 212 13.05 6.62 1.77
C GLU A 212 11.66 6.43 2.38
N HIS A 213 11.58 6.08 3.67
CA HIS A 213 10.32 5.92 4.36
C HIS A 213 9.70 7.26 4.71
N VAL A 214 8.46 7.48 4.27
CA VAL A 214 7.68 8.66 4.64
C VAL A 214 7.15 8.49 6.05
N TRP A 215 7.81 9.13 7.01
CA TRP A 215 7.49 8.98 8.41
C TRP A 215 6.69 10.16 8.96
N HIS A 216 5.50 9.86 9.48
CA HIS A 216 4.65 10.80 10.21
C HIS A 216 4.69 10.45 11.69
N ARG A 217 5.28 11.31 12.48
CA ARG A 217 5.52 11.09 13.91
C ARG A 217 4.21 11.06 14.71
N GLY A 218 3.23 11.89 14.30
CA GLY A 218 1.91 11.95 14.92
C GLY A 218 1.88 12.54 16.33
N HIS A 219 2.82 13.40 16.66
CA HIS A 219 2.83 14.12 17.93
C HIS A 219 1.94 15.38 17.87
N ALA A 220 1.44 15.86 19.01
CA ALA A 220 0.52 16.99 19.06
C ALA A 220 1.03 18.23 18.31
N ASP A 221 2.34 18.51 18.38
CA ASP A 221 3.03 19.62 17.69
C ASP A 221 3.18 19.39 16.18
N ASP A 222 2.80 18.23 15.66
CA ASP A 222 2.76 17.96 14.22
C ASP A 222 1.39 18.22 13.60
N LEU A 223 0.40 18.53 14.43
CA LEU A 223 -0.95 18.84 13.98
C LEU A 223 -0.98 20.21 13.28
N VAL A 224 -1.20 20.20 11.99
CA VAL A 224 -1.31 21.41 11.16
C VAL A 224 -2.63 21.38 10.39
N PRO A 225 -3.69 22.04 10.88
CA PRO A 225 -4.97 22.10 10.20
C PRO A 225 -4.86 22.57 8.75
N LEU A 226 -5.78 22.14 7.91
CA LEU A 226 -5.95 22.70 6.57
C LEU A 226 -6.52 24.11 6.67
N VAL A 227 -6.19 24.93 5.69
CA VAL A 227 -6.90 26.16 5.38
C VAL A 227 -7.87 25.85 4.24
N PRO A 228 -9.20 26.03 4.44
CA PRO A 228 -10.18 25.70 3.42
C PRO A 228 -9.86 26.36 2.07
N GLY A 229 -9.86 25.55 1.02
CA GLY A 229 -9.56 25.97 -0.34
C GLY A 229 -8.07 26.08 -0.69
N GLU A 230 -7.16 26.07 0.27
CA GLU A 230 -5.73 26.13 -0.01
C GLU A 230 -5.14 24.72 -0.29
N PRO A 231 -4.42 24.52 -1.42
CA PRO A 231 -3.78 23.26 -1.72
C PRO A 231 -2.61 22.97 -0.78
N VAL A 232 -2.54 21.74 -0.29
CA VAL A 232 -1.39 21.23 0.48
C VAL A 232 -0.86 19.94 -0.12
N GLU A 233 0.44 19.73 0.00
CA GLU A 233 1.04 18.46 -0.40
C GLU A 233 0.84 17.41 0.69
N LEU A 234 0.37 16.25 0.28
CA LEU A 234 0.33 15.03 1.09
C LEU A 234 1.27 13.99 0.48
N VAL A 235 2.17 13.47 1.29
CA VAL A 235 3.07 12.38 0.87
C VAL A 235 2.95 11.28 1.92
N PHE A 236 2.62 10.06 1.51
CA PHE A 236 2.50 8.93 2.42
C PHE A 236 2.74 7.61 1.71
N ASP A 237 3.22 6.65 2.49
CA ASP A 237 3.49 5.31 1.99
C ASP A 237 2.23 4.44 2.06
N LEU A 238 2.07 3.59 1.05
CA LEU A 238 1.15 2.46 1.08
C LEU A 238 1.83 1.27 1.79
N LEU A 239 1.07 0.22 2.06
CA LEU A 239 1.64 -0.98 2.66
C LEU A 239 2.62 -1.67 1.67
N PRO A 240 3.71 -2.27 2.18
CA PRO A 240 4.69 -2.99 1.37
C PRO A 240 4.03 -4.12 0.57
N ILE A 241 4.46 -4.29 -0.68
CA ILE A 241 3.96 -5.34 -1.57
C ILE A 241 5.09 -6.01 -2.35
N SER A 242 4.79 -7.22 -2.85
CA SER A 242 5.44 -7.81 -4.01
C SER A 242 4.36 -8.41 -4.90
N TYR A 243 4.21 -7.85 -6.10
CA TYR A 243 3.08 -8.11 -6.99
C TYR A 243 3.48 -8.01 -8.45
N VAL A 244 2.95 -8.90 -9.29
CA VAL A 244 3.11 -8.83 -10.75
C VAL A 244 1.77 -8.42 -11.38
N PHE A 245 1.73 -7.22 -11.95
CA PHE A 245 0.68 -6.81 -12.87
C PHE A 245 0.92 -7.48 -14.21
N LYS A 246 -0.05 -8.20 -14.73
CA LYS A 246 0.12 -8.95 -15.99
C LYS A 246 0.03 -8.05 -17.23
N ALA A 247 0.66 -8.47 -18.30
CA ALA A 247 0.46 -7.86 -19.61
C ALA A 247 -1.04 -7.83 -19.98
N GLY A 248 -1.50 -6.73 -20.56
CA GLY A 248 -2.90 -6.48 -20.83
C GLY A 248 -3.74 -5.97 -19.65
N HIS A 249 -3.25 -6.08 -18.42
CA HIS A 249 -3.87 -5.47 -17.26
C HIS A 249 -3.56 -3.97 -17.17
N SER A 250 -4.32 -3.24 -16.38
CA SER A 250 -4.11 -1.82 -16.12
C SER A 250 -3.90 -1.56 -14.63
N VAL A 251 -3.09 -0.57 -14.33
CA VAL A 251 -2.93 -0.06 -12.96
C VAL A 251 -4.04 0.94 -12.69
N ARG A 252 -4.74 0.79 -11.56
CA ARG A 252 -5.71 1.77 -11.08
C ARG A 252 -5.30 2.30 -9.72
N VAL A 253 -5.51 3.58 -9.51
CA VAL A 253 -5.43 4.21 -8.20
C VAL A 253 -6.77 4.86 -7.90
N SER A 254 -7.36 4.47 -6.77
CA SER A 254 -8.63 5.00 -6.28
C SER A 254 -8.39 5.79 -5.00
N LEU A 255 -8.84 7.04 -4.99
CA LEU A 255 -8.74 7.94 -3.84
C LEU A 255 -10.13 8.11 -3.21
N SER A 256 -10.19 8.01 -1.88
CA SER A 256 -11.41 8.20 -1.11
C SER A 256 -11.15 8.99 0.16
N THR A 257 -12.15 9.68 0.67
CA THR A 257 -12.10 10.37 1.97
C THR A 257 -12.67 9.53 3.11
N SER A 258 -13.28 8.38 2.79
CA SER A 258 -13.90 7.47 3.75
C SER A 258 -13.71 6.03 3.34
N ILE A 259 -13.50 5.18 4.32
CA ILE A 259 -13.50 3.72 4.18
C ILE A 259 -14.46 3.14 5.22
N GLY A 260 -15.72 2.95 4.83
CA GLY A 260 -16.74 2.31 5.65
C GLY A 260 -16.96 2.98 7.02
N GLN A 261 -17.74 2.34 7.86
CA GLN A 261 -18.08 2.82 9.21
C GLN A 261 -16.88 2.88 10.19
N LYS A 262 -15.73 2.36 9.78
CA LYS A 262 -14.58 2.16 10.65
C LYS A 262 -13.75 3.42 10.92
N TYR A 263 -13.87 4.42 10.04
CA TYR A 263 -13.12 5.66 10.14
C TYR A 263 -14.08 6.84 10.18
N GLN A 264 -14.17 7.45 11.36
CA GLN A 264 -14.95 8.66 11.54
C GLN A 264 -14.32 9.86 10.83
N ALA A 265 -15.12 10.83 10.46
CA ALA A 265 -14.63 12.13 10.00
C ALA A 265 -13.63 12.70 11.02
N PRO A 266 -12.59 13.39 10.58
CA PRO A 266 -11.66 14.05 11.50
C PRO A 266 -12.40 15.09 12.34
N PRO A 267 -12.12 15.21 13.65
CA PRO A 267 -12.80 16.18 14.51
C PRO A 267 -12.72 17.62 14.00
N LEU A 268 -11.61 18.00 13.38
CA LEU A 268 -11.43 19.34 12.80
C LEU A 268 -12.28 19.59 11.53
N ALA A 269 -12.76 18.54 10.87
CA ALA A 269 -13.65 18.68 9.71
C ALA A 269 -15.06 19.15 10.09
N GLU A 270 -15.48 18.91 11.33
CA GLU A 270 -16.79 19.29 11.85
C GLU A 270 -16.83 20.70 12.48
N GLY A 271 -15.73 21.46 12.41
CA GLY A 271 -15.68 22.83 12.93
C GLY A 271 -15.72 22.94 14.47
N LYS A 272 -15.40 21.87 15.17
CA LYS A 272 -15.31 21.82 16.65
C LYS A 272 -13.89 22.06 17.15
#